data_f6a4e05aec687b8080d92503ae0a1315
#
_entry.id   f6a4e05aec687b8080d92503ae0a1315
#
_cell.length_a   1.000
_cell.length_b   1.000
_cell.length_c   1.000
_cell.angle_alpha   90.00
_cell.angle_beta   90.00
_cell.angle_gamma   90.00
#
_symmetry.space_group_name_H-M   'P 1'
#
loop_
_entity.id
_entity.type
_entity.pdbx_description
1 polymer ?
#
loop_
_entity_poly.entity_id
_entity_poly.type
_entity_poly.pdbx_seq_one_letter_code
_entity_poly.pdbx_strand_id
1 'polypeptide(L)'
;MLEYKQLCGRAGRPQYDEFGESIIIGNSNTEGLIDYYINGEPEPIESKITDQRSLRIHVLSLIVTSPKIKKDEIIEFFSQTFGGVQERTSSIKFGIQLAMRFLSTEEFIINDGEMFVATKFGKKVSRLYIDPLTATYFRDAIENVSKERKHTFGFLHLVVNCDEFFPRFELRKKDYEAVSILIENNSSTLIEPISEIDCSRTLLAMNSWINEGTEISLSEQLNVESGDMHRMVETGNWLTYCVRELSKELGRRDLIEEIEILRQRIRYGIKEELTDLVKVKGIGRVRARRLYKAGIKTRENLAQTSVNQLAVIDKIGLTVANNIKSELQKVR
;
A
#
# COMPACT_ATOMS: atom_id res chain seq x y z
N MET A 1 19.03 -18.25 5.41
CA MET A 1 20.42 -18.45 4.94
C MET A 1 20.81 -17.51 3.81
N LEU A 2 20.05 -17.45 2.71
CA LEU A 2 20.37 -16.62 1.54
C LEU A 2 20.59 -15.13 1.89
N GLU A 3 19.70 -14.53 2.70
CA GLU A 3 19.83 -13.14 3.15
C GLU A 3 21.15 -12.90 3.91
N TYR A 4 21.53 -13.82 4.80
CA TYR A 4 22.80 -13.74 5.51
C TYR A 4 23.98 -13.76 4.54
N LYS A 5 24.03 -14.69 3.59
CA LYS A 5 25.08 -14.75 2.57
C LYS A 5 25.14 -13.47 1.73
N GLN A 6 24.00 -12.87 1.38
CA GLN A 6 23.95 -11.58 0.68
C GLN A 6 24.49 -10.42 1.52
N LEU A 7 24.17 -10.39 2.83
CA LEU A 7 24.72 -9.39 3.75
C LEU A 7 26.23 -9.56 3.92
N CYS A 8 26.73 -10.79 4.10
CA CYS A 8 28.15 -11.07 4.14
C CYS A 8 28.90 -10.62 2.88
N GLY A 9 28.29 -10.83 1.70
CA GLY A 9 28.86 -10.38 0.43
C GLY A 9 28.91 -8.86 0.25
N ARG A 10 28.41 -8.10 1.22
CA ARG A 10 28.53 -6.63 1.28
C ARG A 10 29.55 -6.15 2.30
N ALA A 11 30.12 -7.03 3.10
CA ALA A 11 31.17 -6.74 4.02
C ALA A 11 32.52 -6.61 3.27
N GLY A 12 33.15 -5.45 3.35
CA GLY A 12 34.38 -5.14 2.64
C GLY A 12 34.16 -4.78 1.15
N ARG A 13 35.07 -3.97 0.63
CA ARG A 13 35.11 -3.58 -0.80
C ARG A 13 36.41 -4.09 -1.42
N PRO A 14 36.36 -5.03 -2.40
CA PRO A 14 37.56 -5.69 -2.91
C PRO A 14 38.70 -4.78 -3.40
N GLN A 15 38.37 -3.51 -3.73
CA GLN A 15 39.38 -2.55 -4.22
C GLN A 15 39.97 -1.64 -3.13
N TYR A 16 39.39 -1.65 -1.92
CA TYR A 16 39.72 -0.69 -0.86
C TYR A 16 40.00 -1.34 0.49
N ASP A 17 39.41 -2.49 0.76
CA ASP A 17 39.47 -3.14 2.07
C ASP A 17 40.19 -4.48 1.91
N GLU A 18 41.17 -4.77 2.81
CA GLU A 18 41.91 -6.03 2.79
C GLU A 18 41.04 -7.22 3.21
N PHE A 19 40.06 -6.98 4.08
CA PHE A 19 39.08 -7.98 4.54
C PHE A 19 37.73 -7.32 4.89
N GLY A 20 36.67 -8.12 4.90
CA GLY A 20 35.35 -7.72 5.38
C GLY A 20 34.93 -8.55 6.58
N GLU A 21 34.25 -7.96 7.54
CA GLU A 21 33.81 -8.61 8.76
C GLU A 21 32.27 -8.69 8.81
N SER A 22 31.73 -9.86 9.11
CA SER A 22 30.29 -10.08 9.29
C SER A 22 30.06 -10.71 10.66
N ILE A 23 29.20 -10.05 11.46
CA ILE A 23 28.96 -10.42 12.86
C ILE A 23 27.54 -10.95 13.02
N ILE A 24 27.43 -12.17 13.56
CA ILE A 24 26.14 -12.76 13.95
C ILE A 24 25.94 -12.53 15.44
N ILE A 25 24.82 -11.92 15.81
CA ILE A 25 24.41 -11.75 17.21
C ILE A 25 23.32 -12.79 17.52
N GLY A 26 23.63 -13.73 18.41
CA GLY A 26 22.72 -14.80 18.81
C GLY A 26 22.50 -14.84 20.32
N ASN A 27 21.38 -15.41 20.77
CA ASN A 27 20.99 -15.40 22.18
C ASN A 27 21.61 -16.55 22.99
N SER A 28 21.72 -17.79 22.49
CA SER A 28 22.14 -18.92 23.31
C SER A 28 22.73 -20.13 22.59
N ASN A 29 22.44 -20.41 21.35
CA ASN A 29 22.94 -21.58 20.64
C ASN A 29 23.96 -21.17 19.56
N THR A 30 25.15 -20.80 19.96
CA THR A 30 26.20 -20.32 19.05
C THR A 30 26.64 -21.37 18.04
N GLU A 31 26.79 -22.64 18.45
CA GLU A 31 27.18 -23.74 17.55
C GLU A 31 26.14 -23.98 16.46
N GLY A 32 24.85 -24.03 16.82
CA GLY A 32 23.76 -24.19 15.85
C GLY A 32 23.65 -23.00 14.90
N LEU A 33 23.97 -21.79 15.34
CA LEU A 33 24.02 -20.60 14.46
C LEU A 33 25.19 -20.67 13.49
N ILE A 34 26.37 -21.12 13.92
CA ILE A 34 27.54 -21.31 13.08
C ILE A 34 27.22 -22.36 12.00
N ASP A 35 26.69 -23.52 12.40
CA ASP A 35 26.37 -24.60 11.46
C ASP A 35 25.31 -24.16 10.44
N TYR A 36 24.28 -23.42 10.89
CA TYR A 36 23.23 -22.96 10.00
C TYR A 36 23.71 -21.85 9.06
N TYR A 37 24.32 -20.77 9.57
CA TYR A 37 24.61 -19.60 8.77
C TYR A 37 25.98 -19.65 8.07
N ILE A 38 27.00 -20.21 8.69
CA ILE A 38 28.36 -20.22 8.15
C ILE A 38 28.61 -21.48 7.33
N ASN A 39 28.34 -22.67 7.88
CA ASN A 39 28.62 -23.94 7.26
C ASN A 39 27.50 -24.44 6.34
N GLY A 40 26.28 -23.94 6.52
CA GLY A 40 25.11 -24.36 5.74
C GLY A 40 25.14 -23.85 4.29
N GLU A 41 24.45 -24.58 3.42
CA GLU A 41 24.22 -24.15 2.03
C GLU A 41 23.01 -23.20 1.94
N PRO A 42 23.05 -22.21 1.03
CA PRO A 42 21.88 -21.34 0.79
C PRO A 42 20.67 -22.14 0.35
N GLU A 43 19.49 -21.69 0.72
CA GLU A 43 18.23 -22.23 0.22
C GLU A 43 18.20 -22.14 -1.32
N PRO A 44 17.64 -23.15 -2.02
CA PRO A 44 17.46 -23.08 -3.45
C PRO A 44 16.56 -21.88 -3.83
N ILE A 45 16.90 -21.24 -4.92
CA ILE A 45 16.06 -20.15 -5.45
C ILE A 45 14.82 -20.77 -6.09
N GLU A 46 13.66 -20.43 -5.57
CA GLU A 46 12.37 -20.84 -6.09
C GLU A 46 11.63 -19.68 -6.75
N SER A 47 11.05 -19.93 -7.91
CA SER A 47 10.23 -18.95 -8.60
C SER A 47 8.89 -18.76 -7.89
N LYS A 48 8.48 -17.50 -7.69
CA LYS A 48 7.14 -17.16 -7.16
C LYS A 48 6.09 -16.98 -8.26
N ILE A 49 6.46 -17.13 -9.53
CA ILE A 49 5.52 -16.89 -10.65
C ILE A 49 4.42 -17.94 -10.73
N THR A 50 4.60 -19.09 -10.07
CA THR A 50 3.64 -20.21 -10.12
C THR A 50 2.51 -20.10 -9.10
N ASP A 51 2.59 -19.18 -8.14
CA ASP A 51 1.46 -18.92 -7.27
C ASP A 51 0.32 -18.20 -8.02
N GLN A 52 -0.93 -18.43 -7.59
CA GLN A 52 -2.12 -17.94 -8.30
C GLN A 52 -2.20 -16.42 -8.36
N ARG A 53 -1.71 -15.70 -7.36
CA ARG A 53 -1.65 -14.25 -7.35
C ARG A 53 -0.70 -13.73 -8.43
N SER A 54 0.52 -14.25 -8.44
CA SER A 54 1.53 -13.89 -9.45
C SER A 54 1.03 -14.22 -10.85
N LEU A 55 0.41 -15.38 -11.05
CA LEU A 55 -0.15 -15.75 -12.35
C LEU A 55 -1.26 -14.79 -12.80
N ARG A 56 -2.20 -14.42 -11.93
CA ARG A 56 -3.25 -13.44 -12.30
C ARG A 56 -2.65 -12.11 -12.76
N ILE A 57 -1.68 -11.58 -12.02
CA ILE A 57 -1.02 -10.30 -12.33
C ILE A 57 -0.25 -10.39 -13.65
N HIS A 58 0.58 -11.41 -13.81
CA HIS A 58 1.49 -11.51 -14.95
C HIS A 58 0.78 -11.96 -16.24
N VAL A 59 -0.22 -12.85 -16.16
CA VAL A 59 -1.06 -13.22 -17.32
C VAL A 59 -1.82 -12.00 -17.82
N LEU A 60 -2.44 -11.21 -16.91
CA LEU A 60 -3.10 -9.97 -17.31
C LEU A 60 -2.11 -8.99 -17.93
N SER A 61 -0.93 -8.82 -17.34
CA SER A 61 0.11 -7.93 -17.86
C SER A 61 0.56 -8.34 -19.26
N LEU A 62 0.77 -9.62 -19.51
CA LEU A 62 1.14 -10.15 -20.82
C LEU A 62 0.04 -9.86 -21.86
N ILE A 63 -1.24 -10.09 -21.52
CA ILE A 63 -2.37 -9.81 -22.43
C ILE A 63 -2.52 -8.29 -22.67
N VAL A 64 -2.23 -7.44 -21.67
CA VAL A 64 -2.29 -5.98 -21.84
C VAL A 64 -1.18 -5.47 -22.76
N THR A 65 0.00 -6.05 -22.71
CA THR A 65 1.15 -5.65 -23.54
C THR A 65 1.09 -6.24 -24.96
N SER A 66 0.30 -7.28 -25.17
CA SER A 66 0.11 -7.94 -26.47
C SER A 66 -1.26 -7.54 -27.02
N PRO A 67 -1.36 -6.87 -28.19
CA PRO A 67 -2.65 -6.40 -28.72
C PRO A 67 -3.69 -7.50 -28.89
N LYS A 68 -3.25 -8.69 -29.31
CA LYS A 68 -4.00 -9.95 -29.38
C LYS A 68 -3.05 -11.10 -29.15
N ILE A 69 -3.41 -12.07 -28.32
CA ILE A 69 -2.55 -13.20 -27.97
C ILE A 69 -3.39 -14.47 -27.84
N LYS A 70 -2.87 -15.58 -28.36
CA LYS A 70 -3.51 -16.91 -28.23
C LYS A 70 -3.19 -17.55 -26.90
N LYS A 71 -4.04 -18.44 -26.44
CA LYS A 71 -3.85 -19.20 -25.21
C LYS A 71 -2.53 -19.98 -25.21
N ASP A 72 -2.20 -20.60 -26.33
CA ASP A 72 -0.97 -21.42 -26.43
C ASP A 72 0.29 -20.54 -26.37
N GLU A 73 0.25 -19.33 -26.94
CA GLU A 73 1.35 -18.36 -26.84
C GLU A 73 1.57 -17.89 -25.39
N ILE A 74 0.48 -17.72 -24.62
CA ILE A 74 0.57 -17.42 -23.19
C ILE A 74 1.26 -18.56 -22.43
N ILE A 75 0.81 -19.81 -22.69
CA ILE A 75 1.39 -21.00 -22.06
C ILE A 75 2.86 -21.15 -22.43
N GLU A 76 3.20 -20.97 -23.70
CA GLU A 76 4.58 -21.03 -24.20
C GLU A 76 5.47 -19.99 -23.52
N PHE A 77 5.02 -18.73 -23.45
CA PHE A 77 5.76 -17.67 -22.76
C PHE A 77 6.11 -18.05 -21.32
N PHE A 78 5.13 -18.51 -20.53
CA PHE A 78 5.38 -18.88 -19.13
C PHE A 78 6.23 -20.15 -18.99
N SER A 79 6.15 -21.08 -19.93
CA SER A 79 6.98 -22.30 -19.92
C SER A 79 8.48 -22.00 -20.12
N GLN A 80 8.80 -20.88 -20.75
CA GLN A 80 10.18 -20.41 -20.98
C GLN A 80 10.73 -19.56 -19.82
N THR A 81 9.90 -19.23 -18.80
CA THR A 81 10.36 -18.51 -17.61
C THR A 81 11.13 -19.44 -16.66
N PHE A 82 11.85 -18.83 -15.71
CA PHE A 82 12.54 -19.60 -14.65
C PHE A 82 11.58 -20.52 -13.89
N GLY A 83 10.37 -20.06 -13.55
CA GLY A 83 9.34 -20.90 -12.96
C GLY A 83 8.86 -22.01 -13.89
N GLY A 84 8.82 -21.75 -15.20
CA GLY A 84 8.48 -22.74 -16.22
C GLY A 84 9.48 -23.88 -16.34
N VAL A 85 10.75 -23.58 -16.08
CA VAL A 85 11.83 -24.59 -16.09
C VAL A 85 11.87 -25.41 -14.79
N GLN A 86 11.54 -24.77 -13.66
CA GLN A 86 11.54 -25.43 -12.35
C GLN A 86 10.35 -26.37 -12.13
N GLU A 87 9.19 -25.96 -12.64
CA GLU A 87 7.92 -26.67 -12.44
C GLU A 87 7.63 -27.67 -13.58
N ARG A 88 6.74 -28.61 -13.29
CA ARG A 88 6.18 -29.45 -14.34
C ARG A 88 5.32 -28.63 -15.29
N THR A 89 5.50 -28.78 -16.58
CA THR A 89 4.74 -28.07 -17.61
C THR A 89 3.21 -28.16 -17.41
N SER A 90 2.71 -29.30 -16.90
CA SER A 90 1.29 -29.51 -16.59
C SER A 90 0.79 -28.60 -15.44
N SER A 91 1.61 -28.38 -14.42
CA SER A 91 1.28 -27.54 -13.25
C SER A 91 1.12 -26.07 -13.68
N ILE A 92 2.10 -25.54 -14.41
CA ILE A 92 2.06 -24.19 -14.95
C ILE A 92 0.87 -23.99 -15.87
N LYS A 93 0.66 -24.92 -16.81
CA LYS A 93 -0.48 -24.87 -17.73
C LYS A 93 -1.82 -24.81 -16.98
N PHE A 94 -1.99 -25.61 -15.93
CA PHE A 94 -3.18 -25.61 -15.10
C PHE A 94 -3.34 -24.26 -14.37
N GLY A 95 -2.28 -23.75 -13.75
CA GLY A 95 -2.29 -22.46 -13.06
C GLY A 95 -2.66 -21.29 -13.98
N ILE A 96 -2.10 -21.26 -15.21
CA ILE A 96 -2.44 -20.25 -16.21
C ILE A 96 -3.92 -20.36 -16.62
N GLN A 97 -4.45 -21.59 -16.80
CA GLN A 97 -5.84 -21.80 -17.14
C GLN A 97 -6.80 -21.27 -16.06
N LEU A 98 -6.45 -21.49 -14.79
CA LEU A 98 -7.22 -20.92 -13.65
C LEU A 98 -7.16 -19.40 -13.65
N ALA A 99 -5.99 -18.81 -13.83
CA ALA A 99 -5.83 -17.36 -13.92
C ALA A 99 -6.62 -16.77 -15.09
N MET A 100 -6.53 -17.33 -16.28
CA MET A 100 -7.29 -16.90 -17.45
C MET A 100 -8.80 -17.03 -17.25
N ARG A 101 -9.26 -18.13 -16.63
CA ARG A 101 -10.67 -18.33 -16.30
C ARG A 101 -11.17 -17.21 -15.37
N PHE A 102 -10.43 -16.93 -14.28
CA PHE A 102 -10.74 -15.85 -13.36
C PHE A 102 -10.79 -14.50 -14.09
N LEU A 103 -9.73 -14.17 -14.85
CA LEU A 103 -9.65 -12.91 -15.59
C LEU A 103 -10.79 -12.71 -16.59
N SER A 104 -11.25 -13.80 -17.23
CA SER A 104 -12.39 -13.76 -18.16
C SER A 104 -13.73 -13.64 -17.42
N THR A 105 -13.92 -14.38 -16.32
CA THR A 105 -15.15 -14.33 -15.50
C THR A 105 -15.36 -12.95 -14.89
N GLU A 106 -14.27 -12.32 -14.43
CA GLU A 106 -14.29 -10.99 -13.81
C GLU A 106 -14.10 -9.84 -14.83
N GLU A 107 -14.20 -10.14 -16.12
CA GLU A 107 -14.18 -9.16 -17.23
C GLU A 107 -12.90 -8.31 -17.33
N PHE A 108 -11.76 -8.82 -16.88
CA PHE A 108 -10.47 -8.17 -17.12
C PHE A 108 -9.97 -8.40 -18.54
N ILE A 109 -10.36 -9.54 -19.12
CA ILE A 109 -10.06 -9.92 -20.50
C ILE A 109 -11.32 -10.44 -21.19
N ILE A 110 -11.36 -10.30 -22.49
CA ILE A 110 -12.39 -10.87 -23.35
C ILE A 110 -11.76 -11.82 -24.37
N ASN A 111 -12.54 -12.82 -24.77
CA ASN A 111 -12.17 -13.72 -25.85
C ASN A 111 -12.76 -13.18 -27.17
N ASP A 112 -11.89 -12.86 -28.13
CA ASP A 112 -12.23 -12.42 -29.47
C ASP A 112 -11.84 -13.54 -30.45
N GLY A 113 -12.69 -14.54 -30.54
CA GLY A 113 -12.44 -15.77 -31.29
C GLY A 113 -11.41 -16.68 -30.60
N GLU A 114 -10.23 -16.87 -31.19
CA GLU A 114 -9.11 -17.61 -30.58
C GLU A 114 -8.14 -16.72 -29.78
N MET A 115 -8.38 -15.40 -29.80
CA MET A 115 -7.48 -14.40 -29.23
C MET A 115 -8.03 -13.82 -27.94
N PHE A 116 -7.14 -13.48 -27.01
CA PHE A 116 -7.46 -12.76 -25.78
C PHE A 116 -7.05 -11.31 -25.90
N VAL A 117 -7.93 -10.41 -25.40
CA VAL A 117 -7.74 -8.96 -25.42
C VAL A 117 -8.10 -8.42 -24.06
N ALA A 118 -7.28 -7.52 -23.52
CA ALA A 118 -7.58 -6.87 -22.24
C ALA A 118 -8.68 -5.80 -22.39
N THR A 119 -9.64 -5.84 -21.50
CA THR A 119 -10.67 -4.80 -21.38
C THR A 119 -10.07 -3.47 -20.92
N LYS A 120 -10.87 -2.41 -20.95
CA LYS A 120 -10.48 -1.10 -20.44
C LYS A 120 -10.16 -1.18 -18.93
N PHE A 121 -11.00 -1.90 -18.17
CA PHE A 121 -10.79 -2.16 -16.76
C PHE A 121 -9.54 -3.01 -16.50
N GLY A 122 -9.34 -4.10 -17.25
CA GLY A 122 -8.14 -4.93 -17.15
C GLY A 122 -6.85 -4.16 -17.43
N LYS A 123 -6.84 -3.27 -18.45
CA LYS A 123 -5.71 -2.37 -18.74
C LYS A 123 -5.42 -1.40 -17.58
N LYS A 124 -6.48 -0.89 -16.92
CA LYS A 124 -6.33 -0.01 -15.75
C LYS A 124 -5.71 -0.77 -14.59
N VAL A 125 -6.22 -1.96 -14.26
CA VAL A 125 -5.73 -2.80 -13.16
C VAL A 125 -4.28 -3.22 -13.36
N SER A 126 -3.92 -3.66 -14.55
CA SER A 126 -2.52 -3.99 -14.88
C SER A 126 -1.57 -2.81 -14.66
N ARG A 127 -1.96 -1.58 -15.04
CA ARG A 127 -1.15 -0.37 -14.82
C ARG A 127 -1.04 0.04 -13.34
N LEU A 128 -2.02 -0.30 -12.53
CA LEU A 128 -2.00 -0.06 -11.08
C LEU A 128 -1.13 -1.06 -10.32
N TYR A 129 -0.80 -2.17 -10.97
CA TYR A 129 0.05 -3.22 -10.42
C TYR A 129 -0.53 -3.91 -9.18
N ILE A 130 -1.85 -3.96 -9.08
CA ILE A 130 -2.57 -4.69 -8.04
C ILE A 130 -3.03 -6.06 -8.55
N ASP A 131 -3.24 -7.00 -7.62
CA ASP A 131 -3.86 -8.29 -7.96
C ASP A 131 -5.25 -8.04 -8.53
N PRO A 132 -5.61 -8.66 -9.68
CA PRO A 132 -6.98 -8.65 -10.18
C PRO A 132 -8.03 -9.06 -9.13
N LEU A 133 -7.70 -9.96 -8.20
CA LEU A 133 -8.60 -10.32 -7.10
C LEU A 133 -8.89 -9.12 -6.18
N THR A 134 -7.87 -8.36 -5.80
CA THR A 134 -8.05 -7.13 -5.02
C THR A 134 -8.80 -6.07 -5.82
N ALA A 135 -8.57 -6.00 -7.13
CA ALA A 135 -9.32 -5.08 -7.99
C ALA A 135 -10.81 -5.43 -8.06
N THR A 136 -11.16 -6.73 -8.07
CA THR A 136 -12.57 -7.19 -7.96
C THR A 136 -13.16 -6.76 -6.62
N TYR A 137 -12.46 -7.01 -5.52
CA TYR A 137 -12.89 -6.59 -4.18
C TYR A 137 -13.13 -5.07 -4.10
N PHE A 138 -12.24 -4.27 -4.65
CA PHE A 138 -12.43 -2.81 -4.71
C PHE A 138 -13.57 -2.40 -5.64
N ARG A 139 -13.73 -3.04 -6.81
CA ARG A 139 -14.83 -2.78 -7.74
C ARG A 139 -16.18 -2.98 -7.07
N ASP A 140 -16.36 -4.15 -6.46
CA ASP A 140 -17.62 -4.53 -5.84
C ASP A 140 -17.96 -3.57 -4.67
N ALA A 141 -16.97 -3.21 -3.87
CA ALA A 141 -17.14 -2.20 -2.82
C ALA A 141 -17.54 -0.83 -3.38
N ILE A 142 -16.84 -0.33 -4.42
CA ILE A 142 -17.09 0.97 -5.04
C ILE A 142 -18.49 1.05 -5.65
N GLU A 143 -18.96 -0.02 -6.29
CA GLU A 143 -20.29 -0.08 -6.90
C GLU A 143 -21.41 -0.04 -5.85
N ASN A 144 -21.18 -0.65 -4.68
CA ASN A 144 -22.15 -0.74 -3.59
C ASN A 144 -22.16 0.46 -2.62
N VAL A 145 -21.19 1.38 -2.72
CA VAL A 145 -21.15 2.57 -1.84
C VAL A 145 -22.37 3.47 -2.07
N SER A 146 -23.10 3.76 -0.99
CA SER A 146 -24.21 4.73 -0.98
C SER A 146 -23.69 6.16 -1.24
N LYS A 147 -24.47 6.95 -2.00
CA LYS A 147 -24.15 8.36 -2.27
C LYS A 147 -24.53 9.30 -1.13
N GLU A 148 -25.26 8.82 -0.14
CA GLU A 148 -25.88 9.66 0.88
C GLU A 148 -25.02 9.91 2.11
N ARG A 149 -23.88 9.24 2.23
CA ARG A 149 -23.03 9.24 3.44
C ARG A 149 -21.55 9.33 3.09
N LYS A 150 -20.78 9.89 4.01
CA LYS A 150 -19.31 9.77 3.97
C LYS A 150 -18.88 8.39 4.48
N HIS A 151 -17.95 7.78 3.77
CA HIS A 151 -17.45 6.44 4.05
C HIS A 151 -15.93 6.40 4.33
N THR A 152 -15.37 7.49 4.84
CA THR A 152 -13.90 7.62 5.05
C THR A 152 -13.32 6.46 5.86
N PHE A 153 -14.01 6.04 6.94
CA PHE A 153 -13.60 4.87 7.71
C PHE A 153 -13.82 3.57 6.93
N GLY A 154 -14.91 3.46 6.17
CA GLY A 154 -15.18 2.33 5.30
C GLY A 154 -14.11 2.15 4.23
N PHE A 155 -13.64 3.24 3.60
CA PHE A 155 -12.51 3.16 2.67
C PHE A 155 -11.19 2.82 3.35
N LEU A 156 -10.95 3.30 4.58
CA LEU A 156 -9.77 2.88 5.35
C LEU A 156 -9.83 1.38 5.64
N HIS A 157 -10.99 0.89 6.10
CA HIS A 157 -11.23 -0.53 6.36
C HIS A 157 -11.01 -1.37 5.08
N LEU A 158 -11.61 -0.97 3.96
CA LEU A 158 -11.47 -1.61 2.66
C LEU A 158 -9.99 -1.76 2.24
N VAL A 159 -9.22 -0.69 2.38
CA VAL A 159 -7.79 -0.66 2.01
C VAL A 159 -6.94 -1.52 2.95
N VAL A 160 -7.21 -1.47 4.25
CA VAL A 160 -6.43 -2.23 5.25
C VAL A 160 -6.70 -3.73 5.18
N ASN A 161 -7.89 -4.14 4.75
CA ASN A 161 -8.29 -5.54 4.67
C ASN A 161 -7.87 -6.26 3.39
N CYS A 162 -7.41 -5.56 2.35
CA CYS A 162 -6.97 -6.23 1.14
C CYS A 162 -5.64 -6.96 1.33
N ASP A 163 -5.41 -8.00 0.54
CA ASP A 163 -4.25 -8.89 0.68
C ASP A 163 -2.91 -8.20 0.47
N GLU A 164 -2.87 -7.12 -0.30
CA GLU A 164 -1.66 -6.33 -0.53
C GLU A 164 -1.27 -5.44 0.64
N PHE A 165 -2.15 -5.22 1.62
CA PHE A 165 -1.79 -4.35 2.73
C PHE A 165 -0.71 -5.00 3.61
N PHE A 166 0.43 -4.37 3.73
CA PHE A 166 1.57 -4.87 4.50
C PHE A 166 2.31 -3.72 5.21
N PRO A 167 2.82 -3.94 6.44
CA PRO A 167 2.68 -5.13 7.27
C PRO A 167 1.28 -5.28 7.89
N ARG A 168 0.92 -6.51 8.24
CA ARG A 168 -0.31 -6.86 8.96
C ARG A 168 0.02 -7.31 10.37
N PHE A 169 -0.81 -6.92 11.32
CA PHE A 169 -0.65 -7.27 12.72
C PHE A 169 -1.88 -8.01 13.23
N GLU A 170 -1.65 -9.23 13.71
CA GLU A 170 -2.70 -10.04 14.30
C GLU A 170 -3.30 -9.39 15.56
N LEU A 171 -4.56 -9.67 15.82
CA LEU A 171 -5.28 -9.18 16.97
C LEU A 171 -4.79 -9.88 18.25
N ARG A 172 -4.41 -9.08 19.26
CA ARG A 172 -4.09 -9.60 20.60
C ARG A 172 -5.33 -9.52 21.50
N LYS A 173 -5.41 -10.39 22.51
CA LYS A 173 -6.53 -10.41 23.46
C LYS A 173 -6.83 -9.02 24.05
N LYS A 174 -5.82 -8.24 24.39
CA LYS A 174 -5.97 -6.88 24.94
C LYS A 174 -6.54 -5.85 23.97
N ASP A 175 -6.52 -6.13 22.66
CA ASP A 175 -6.95 -5.19 21.63
C ASP A 175 -8.42 -5.38 21.22
N TYR A 176 -9.07 -6.49 21.66
CA TYR A 176 -10.45 -6.84 21.28
C TYR A 176 -11.47 -5.74 21.61
N GLU A 177 -11.42 -5.21 22.83
CA GLU A 177 -12.35 -4.15 23.25
C GLU A 177 -12.19 -2.89 22.39
N ALA A 178 -10.96 -2.46 22.19
CA ALA A 178 -10.68 -1.26 21.38
C ALA A 178 -11.14 -1.40 19.91
N VAL A 179 -10.96 -2.59 19.33
CA VAL A 179 -11.45 -2.90 17.99
C VAL A 179 -12.96 -2.91 17.93
N SER A 180 -13.63 -3.59 18.89
CA SER A 180 -15.09 -3.67 18.94
C SER A 180 -15.70 -2.26 19.02
N ILE A 181 -15.19 -1.41 19.90
CA ILE A 181 -15.62 -0.02 20.04
C ILE A 181 -15.38 0.77 18.75
N LEU A 182 -14.21 0.59 18.11
CA LEU A 182 -13.92 1.28 16.86
C LEU A 182 -14.90 0.90 15.76
N ILE A 183 -15.19 -0.37 15.61
CA ILE A 183 -16.12 -0.90 14.61
C ILE A 183 -17.55 -0.45 14.90
N GLU A 184 -18.01 -0.57 16.13
CA GLU A 184 -19.36 -0.16 16.54
C GLU A 184 -19.60 1.33 16.27
N ASN A 185 -18.65 2.19 16.65
CA ASN A 185 -18.73 3.64 16.43
C ASN A 185 -18.73 4.04 14.94
N ASN A 186 -18.24 3.17 14.05
CA ASN A 186 -18.16 3.44 12.63
C ASN A 186 -19.01 2.50 11.76
N SER A 187 -19.86 1.68 12.38
CA SER A 187 -20.65 0.65 11.68
C SER A 187 -21.49 1.19 10.53
N SER A 188 -22.06 2.39 10.69
CA SER A 188 -22.86 3.05 9.65
C SER A 188 -22.08 3.56 8.44
N THR A 189 -20.75 3.61 8.53
CA THR A 189 -19.85 4.10 7.48
C THR A 189 -19.11 2.98 6.76
N LEU A 190 -19.25 1.75 7.21
CA LEU A 190 -18.66 0.58 6.57
C LEU A 190 -19.27 0.35 5.18
N ILE A 191 -18.45 -0.05 4.23
CA ILE A 191 -18.84 -0.33 2.86
C ILE A 191 -19.27 -1.78 2.73
N GLU A 192 -18.58 -2.69 3.44
CA GLU A 192 -18.88 -4.12 3.47
C GLU A 192 -19.03 -4.60 4.92
N PRO A 193 -19.82 -5.68 5.14
CA PRO A 193 -19.88 -6.30 6.43
C PRO A 193 -18.48 -6.77 6.82
N ILE A 194 -18.11 -6.55 8.08
CA ILE A 194 -16.84 -7.01 8.63
C ILE A 194 -16.91 -8.54 8.69
N SER A 195 -16.29 -9.19 7.70
CA SER A 195 -15.95 -10.59 7.84
C SER A 195 -14.79 -10.67 8.83
N GLU A 196 -14.98 -11.42 9.91
CA GLU A 196 -13.97 -11.73 10.92
C GLU A 196 -12.63 -10.96 10.87
N ILE A 197 -12.50 -10.08 11.75
CA ILE A 197 -11.41 -9.58 12.62
C ILE A 197 -9.94 -9.68 12.10
N ASP A 198 -9.63 -10.07 10.87
CA ASP A 198 -8.27 -10.43 10.47
C ASP A 198 -7.24 -9.28 10.48
N CYS A 199 -7.64 -8.03 10.32
CA CYS A 199 -6.71 -6.90 10.26
C CYS A 199 -6.95 -5.85 11.35
N SER A 200 -7.59 -6.19 12.43
CA SER A 200 -8.16 -5.26 13.38
C SER A 200 -7.11 -4.42 14.12
N ARG A 201 -5.91 -4.98 14.45
CA ARG A 201 -4.84 -4.20 15.07
C ARG A 201 -4.18 -3.26 14.06
N THR A 202 -4.04 -3.69 12.82
CA THR A 202 -3.58 -2.85 11.72
C THR A 202 -4.55 -1.69 11.47
N LEU A 203 -5.86 -1.97 11.51
CA LEU A 203 -6.91 -0.96 11.40
C LEU A 203 -6.88 0.04 12.56
N LEU A 204 -6.68 -0.43 13.81
CA LEU A 204 -6.49 0.44 14.97
C LEU A 204 -5.29 1.38 14.77
N ALA A 205 -4.16 0.85 14.33
CA ALA A 205 -2.95 1.63 14.11
C ALA A 205 -3.16 2.69 13.02
N MET A 206 -3.73 2.31 11.88
CA MET A 206 -4.01 3.22 10.78
C MET A 206 -5.07 4.27 11.15
N ASN A 207 -6.10 3.88 11.88
CA ASN A 207 -7.10 4.83 12.39
C ASN A 207 -6.49 5.80 13.41
N SER A 208 -5.65 5.32 14.32
CA SER A 208 -4.90 6.18 15.24
C SER A 208 -4.00 7.16 14.48
N TRP A 209 -3.27 6.67 13.48
CA TRP A 209 -2.38 7.48 12.64
C TRP A 209 -3.11 8.63 11.94
N ILE A 210 -4.22 8.36 11.24
CA ILE A 210 -5.00 9.39 10.54
C ILE A 210 -5.74 10.34 11.49
N ASN A 211 -5.78 10.04 12.78
CA ASN A 211 -6.30 10.87 13.85
C ASN A 211 -5.18 11.51 14.71
N GLU A 212 -3.97 11.58 14.15
CA GLU A 212 -2.79 12.21 14.77
C GLU A 212 -2.22 11.46 15.98
N GLY A 213 -2.43 10.14 16.06
CA GLY A 213 -1.72 9.28 17.00
C GLY A 213 -0.19 9.42 16.84
N THR A 214 0.56 9.46 17.92
CA THR A 214 2.04 9.61 17.89
C THR A 214 2.70 8.25 17.65
N GLU A 215 3.92 8.25 17.09
CA GLU A 215 4.71 7.01 16.94
C GLU A 215 4.96 6.35 18.30
N ILE A 216 5.21 7.13 19.34
CA ILE A 216 5.36 6.64 20.71
C ILE A 216 4.09 5.91 21.17
N SER A 217 2.92 6.51 20.99
CA SER A 217 1.66 5.85 21.38
C SER A 217 1.36 4.59 20.56
N LEU A 218 1.75 4.54 19.30
CA LEU A 218 1.58 3.37 18.43
C LEU A 218 2.53 2.24 18.86
N SER A 219 3.78 2.55 19.17
CA SER A 219 4.75 1.56 19.69
C SER A 219 4.30 1.01 21.06
N GLU A 220 4.00 1.87 22.03
CA GLU A 220 3.66 1.45 23.40
C GLU A 220 2.31 0.68 23.47
N GLN A 221 1.28 1.15 22.78
CA GLN A 221 -0.06 0.59 22.87
C GLN A 221 -0.27 -0.58 21.91
N LEU A 222 0.17 -0.42 20.67
CA LEU A 222 -0.10 -1.36 19.59
C LEU A 222 1.11 -2.19 19.17
N ASN A 223 2.29 -1.93 19.70
CA ASN A 223 3.55 -2.57 19.30
C ASN A 223 3.75 -2.48 17.78
N VAL A 224 3.55 -1.25 17.26
CA VAL A 224 3.79 -0.89 15.86
C VAL A 224 4.93 0.11 15.84
N GLU A 225 6.06 -0.33 15.33
CA GLU A 225 7.28 0.49 15.30
C GLU A 225 7.27 1.50 14.13
N SER A 226 8.13 2.53 14.21
CA SER A 226 8.20 3.58 13.18
C SER A 226 8.45 3.04 11.78
N GLY A 227 9.27 1.99 11.64
CA GLY A 227 9.54 1.33 10.36
C GLY A 227 8.31 0.63 9.78
N ASP A 228 7.53 -0.03 10.63
CA ASP A 228 6.27 -0.66 10.24
C ASP A 228 5.25 0.39 9.84
N MET A 229 5.12 1.46 10.63
CA MET A 229 4.21 2.55 10.32
C MET A 229 4.54 3.20 8.98
N HIS A 230 5.83 3.39 8.68
CA HIS A 230 6.25 3.92 7.38
C HIS A 230 5.78 3.03 6.22
N ARG A 231 5.99 1.72 6.31
CA ARG A 231 5.52 0.76 5.29
C ARG A 231 3.99 0.74 5.17
N MET A 232 3.27 0.78 6.28
CA MET A 232 1.80 0.86 6.30
C MET A 232 1.31 2.12 5.59
N VAL A 233 1.96 3.26 5.81
CA VAL A 233 1.64 4.53 5.15
C VAL A 233 1.89 4.46 3.64
N GLU A 234 3.02 3.90 3.21
CA GLU A 234 3.33 3.73 1.78
C GLU A 234 2.31 2.82 1.10
N THR A 235 2.06 1.65 1.68
CA THR A 235 1.09 0.67 1.16
C THR A 235 -0.32 1.26 1.14
N GLY A 236 -0.77 1.86 2.23
CA GLY A 236 -2.09 2.48 2.33
C GLY A 236 -2.28 3.64 1.35
N ASN A 237 -1.25 4.48 1.15
CA ASN A 237 -1.29 5.56 0.16
C ASN A 237 -1.38 5.02 -1.28
N TRP A 238 -0.66 3.95 -1.61
CA TRP A 238 -0.73 3.29 -2.91
C TRP A 238 -2.10 2.65 -3.15
N LEU A 239 -2.61 1.86 -2.21
CA LEU A 239 -3.90 1.18 -2.34
C LEU A 239 -5.07 2.18 -2.41
N THR A 240 -5.04 3.24 -1.60
CA THR A 240 -6.05 4.32 -1.69
C THR A 240 -5.99 5.04 -3.04
N TYR A 241 -4.79 5.20 -3.62
CA TYR A 241 -4.65 5.69 -5.00
C TYR A 241 -5.29 4.72 -6.00
N CYS A 242 -5.12 3.39 -5.82
CA CYS A 242 -5.77 2.39 -6.67
C CYS A 242 -7.30 2.49 -6.58
N VAL A 243 -7.88 2.57 -5.37
CA VAL A 243 -9.33 2.77 -5.18
C VAL A 243 -9.82 4.03 -5.89
N ARG A 244 -9.08 5.15 -5.79
CA ARG A 244 -9.40 6.38 -6.51
C ARG A 244 -9.43 6.20 -8.04
N GLU A 245 -8.42 5.54 -8.59
CA GLU A 245 -8.31 5.34 -10.03
C GLU A 245 -9.37 4.37 -10.56
N LEU A 246 -9.71 3.34 -9.79
CA LEU A 246 -10.81 2.43 -10.11
C LEU A 246 -12.17 3.15 -10.02
N SER A 247 -12.38 4.00 -9.01
CA SER A 247 -13.61 4.82 -8.92
C SER A 247 -13.81 5.71 -10.15
N LYS A 248 -12.73 6.29 -10.70
CA LYS A 248 -12.79 7.05 -11.96
C LYS A 248 -13.20 6.18 -13.14
N GLU A 249 -12.62 4.98 -13.24
CA GLU A 249 -12.89 4.03 -14.33
C GLU A 249 -14.33 3.53 -14.30
N LEU A 250 -14.88 3.31 -13.10
CA LEU A 250 -16.25 2.89 -12.85
C LEU A 250 -17.29 4.04 -12.88
N GLY A 251 -16.84 5.26 -13.20
CA GLY A 251 -17.73 6.43 -13.28
C GLY A 251 -18.15 7.03 -11.94
N ARG A 252 -17.66 6.50 -10.81
CA ARG A 252 -17.97 6.96 -9.45
C ARG A 252 -17.10 8.16 -9.04
N ARG A 253 -17.25 9.25 -9.81
CA ARG A 253 -16.52 10.50 -9.56
C ARG A 253 -16.94 11.20 -8.28
N ASP A 254 -18.12 10.91 -7.79
CA ASP A 254 -18.68 11.35 -6.51
C ASP A 254 -17.80 10.96 -5.30
N LEU A 255 -17.06 9.86 -5.39
CA LEU A 255 -16.21 9.34 -4.32
C LEU A 255 -14.78 9.91 -4.31
N ILE A 256 -14.35 10.57 -5.38
CA ILE A 256 -12.94 10.92 -5.60
C ILE A 256 -12.42 11.89 -4.54
N GLU A 257 -13.22 12.88 -4.16
CA GLU A 257 -12.80 13.89 -3.17
C GLU A 257 -12.58 13.23 -1.80
N GLU A 258 -13.50 12.39 -1.36
CA GLU A 258 -13.40 11.70 -0.09
C GLU A 258 -12.20 10.74 -0.04
N ILE A 259 -12.00 9.96 -1.11
CA ILE A 259 -10.85 9.05 -1.22
C ILE A 259 -9.53 9.83 -1.23
N GLU A 260 -9.47 10.98 -1.88
CA GLU A 260 -8.25 11.81 -1.90
C GLU A 260 -7.98 12.46 -0.53
N ILE A 261 -9.02 12.86 0.21
CA ILE A 261 -8.91 13.31 1.60
C ILE A 261 -8.33 12.20 2.46
N LEU A 262 -8.86 10.97 2.38
CA LEU A 262 -8.32 9.83 3.11
C LEU A 262 -6.86 9.57 2.73
N ARG A 263 -6.51 9.62 1.45
CA ARG A 263 -5.15 9.41 0.97
C ARG A 263 -4.16 10.40 1.59
N GLN A 264 -4.55 11.67 1.68
CA GLN A 264 -3.72 12.69 2.34
C GLN A 264 -3.62 12.45 3.84
N ARG A 265 -4.71 12.04 4.49
CA ARG A 265 -4.71 11.68 5.91
C ARG A 265 -3.77 10.52 6.19
N ILE A 266 -3.78 9.48 5.35
CA ILE A 266 -2.84 8.35 5.43
C ILE A 266 -1.40 8.85 5.25
N ARG A 267 -1.14 9.61 4.19
CA ARG A 267 0.21 10.07 3.86
C ARG A 267 0.86 10.91 4.94
N TYR A 268 0.10 11.79 5.58
CA TYR A 268 0.63 12.77 6.53
C TYR A 268 0.30 12.45 8.00
N GLY A 269 -0.55 11.49 8.30
CA GLY A 269 -1.01 11.18 9.65
C GLY A 269 -1.79 12.33 10.28
N ILE A 270 -2.80 12.85 9.60
CA ILE A 270 -3.52 14.07 9.98
C ILE A 270 -5.04 13.86 10.01
N LYS A 271 -5.72 14.69 10.79
CA LYS A 271 -7.17 14.83 10.73
C LYS A 271 -7.61 15.58 9.47
N GLU A 272 -8.89 15.41 9.11
CA GLU A 272 -9.48 15.96 7.87
C GLU A 272 -9.30 17.48 7.76
N GLU A 273 -9.45 18.21 8.85
CA GLU A 273 -9.35 19.67 8.87
C GLU A 273 -7.98 20.23 8.46
N LEU A 274 -6.94 19.38 8.40
CA LEU A 274 -5.58 19.80 7.99
C LEU A 274 -5.29 19.52 6.51
N THR A 275 -6.18 18.83 5.82
CA THR A 275 -5.92 18.34 4.46
C THR A 275 -5.69 19.47 3.45
N ASP A 276 -6.31 20.61 3.64
CA ASP A 276 -6.07 21.75 2.74
C ASP A 276 -4.67 22.36 2.94
N LEU A 277 -4.19 22.44 4.17
CA LEU A 277 -2.87 23.00 4.49
C LEU A 277 -1.72 22.14 3.97
N VAL A 278 -1.81 20.80 4.06
CA VAL A 278 -0.73 19.90 3.62
C VAL A 278 -0.59 19.81 2.10
N LYS A 279 -1.49 20.37 1.32
CA LYS A 279 -1.35 20.53 -0.13
C LYS A 279 -0.21 21.49 -0.50
N VAL A 280 0.20 22.35 0.44
CA VAL A 280 1.33 23.27 0.23
C VAL A 280 2.63 22.56 0.53
N LYS A 281 3.54 22.53 -0.44
CA LYS A 281 4.86 21.90 -0.29
C LYS A 281 5.62 22.47 0.91
N GLY A 282 6.15 21.58 1.73
CA GLY A 282 6.87 21.96 2.95
C GLY A 282 6.00 22.06 4.21
N ILE A 283 4.67 21.89 4.08
CA ILE A 283 3.76 21.77 5.22
C ILE A 283 3.41 20.30 5.44
N GLY A 284 4.02 19.68 6.46
CA GLY A 284 3.67 18.36 6.95
C GLY A 284 2.80 18.45 8.21
N ARG A 285 2.54 17.30 8.83
CA ARG A 285 1.69 17.13 10.02
C ARG A 285 1.89 18.18 11.10
N VAL A 286 3.12 18.37 11.56
CA VAL A 286 3.43 19.26 12.67
C VAL A 286 3.13 20.72 12.31
N ARG A 287 3.61 21.17 11.15
CA ARG A 287 3.39 22.56 10.71
C ARG A 287 1.92 22.83 10.44
N ALA A 288 1.21 21.91 9.79
CA ALA A 288 -0.23 22.04 9.55
C ALA A 288 -1.00 22.22 10.87
N ARG A 289 -0.68 21.41 11.91
CA ARG A 289 -1.34 21.54 13.23
C ARG A 289 -0.98 22.85 13.93
N ARG A 290 0.24 23.37 13.79
CA ARG A 290 0.63 24.67 14.34
C ARG A 290 -0.08 25.82 13.66
N LEU A 291 -0.17 25.82 12.33
CA LEU A 291 -0.92 26.79 11.55
C LEU A 291 -2.39 26.79 11.94
N TYR A 292 -3.00 25.61 12.00
CA TYR A 292 -4.42 25.48 12.37
C TYR A 292 -4.72 26.03 13.76
N LYS A 293 -3.85 25.73 14.76
CA LYS A 293 -3.96 26.28 16.11
C LYS A 293 -3.77 27.81 16.16
N ALA A 294 -3.00 28.37 15.24
CA ALA A 294 -2.82 29.83 15.09
C ALA A 294 -3.97 30.50 14.31
N GLY A 295 -5.06 29.75 13.98
CA GLY A 295 -6.22 30.28 13.27
C GLY A 295 -6.10 30.24 11.74
N ILE A 296 -4.99 29.76 11.19
CA ILE A 296 -4.75 29.62 9.75
C ILE A 296 -5.22 28.22 9.32
N LYS A 297 -6.44 28.13 8.84
CA LYS A 297 -7.13 26.85 8.59
C LYS A 297 -7.12 26.41 7.13
N THR A 298 -6.97 27.35 6.19
CA THR A 298 -7.03 27.08 4.75
C THR A 298 -5.82 27.67 4.02
N ARG A 299 -5.61 27.25 2.78
CA ARG A 299 -4.60 27.85 1.90
C ARG A 299 -4.86 29.31 1.61
N GLU A 300 -6.13 29.72 1.54
CA GLU A 300 -6.54 31.11 1.38
C GLU A 300 -6.10 31.94 2.60
N ASN A 301 -6.37 31.48 3.82
CA ASN A 301 -5.89 32.13 5.05
C ASN A 301 -4.36 32.21 5.05
N LEU A 302 -3.69 31.12 4.65
CA LEU A 302 -2.23 31.05 4.57
C LEU A 302 -1.67 32.05 3.54
N ALA A 303 -2.34 32.21 2.40
CA ALA A 303 -1.95 33.18 1.38
C ALA A 303 -2.10 34.64 1.84
N GLN A 304 -3.11 34.93 2.66
CA GLN A 304 -3.36 36.27 3.20
C GLN A 304 -2.45 36.64 4.38
N THR A 305 -1.94 35.67 5.14
CA THR A 305 -1.07 35.88 6.31
C THR A 305 0.31 36.36 5.85
N SER A 306 0.88 37.39 6.45
CA SER A 306 2.22 37.91 6.11
C SER A 306 3.34 36.96 6.51
N VAL A 307 4.51 37.09 5.85
CA VAL A 307 5.71 36.28 6.20
C VAL A 307 6.09 36.44 7.66
N ASN A 308 6.05 37.67 8.21
CA ASN A 308 6.41 37.93 9.59
C ASN A 308 5.43 37.26 10.58
N GLN A 309 4.12 37.27 10.28
CA GLN A 309 3.12 36.56 11.09
C GLN A 309 3.31 35.02 11.04
N LEU A 310 3.69 34.49 9.89
CA LEU A 310 4.00 33.06 9.77
C LEU A 310 5.27 32.70 10.54
N ALA A 311 6.31 33.53 10.48
CA ALA A 311 7.62 33.27 11.06
C ALA A 311 7.64 33.17 12.59
N VAL A 312 6.66 33.75 13.29
CA VAL A 312 6.54 33.65 14.76
C VAL A 312 5.80 32.38 15.21
N ILE A 313 5.21 31.64 14.29
CA ILE A 313 4.55 30.36 14.62
C ILE A 313 5.64 29.29 14.87
N ASP A 314 5.49 28.53 15.94
CA ASP A 314 6.41 27.45 16.28
C ASP A 314 6.61 26.48 15.10
N LYS A 315 7.88 26.07 14.85
CA LYS A 315 8.32 25.23 13.71
C LYS A 315 8.20 25.88 12.31
N ILE A 316 7.89 27.17 12.22
CA ILE A 316 7.77 27.89 10.92
C ILE A 316 8.79 29.00 10.82
N GLY A 317 9.80 29.23 11.31
CA GLY A 317 10.77 30.31 11.17
C GLY A 317 10.81 31.00 9.78
N LEU A 318 11.53 32.07 9.64
CA LEU A 318 11.50 32.98 8.48
C LEU A 318 11.77 32.26 7.14
N THR A 319 12.72 31.35 7.10
CA THR A 319 13.06 30.59 5.88
C THR A 319 11.88 29.74 5.42
N VAL A 320 11.22 29.04 6.34
CA VAL A 320 10.05 28.19 6.02
C VAL A 320 8.87 29.05 5.58
N ALA A 321 8.62 30.20 6.25
CA ALA A 321 7.58 31.13 5.89
C ALA A 321 7.75 31.69 4.45
N ASN A 322 8.97 32.05 4.07
CA ASN A 322 9.30 32.47 2.70
C ASN A 322 9.06 31.36 1.68
N ASN A 323 9.49 30.13 1.99
CA ASN A 323 9.29 28.98 1.10
C ASN A 323 7.79 28.69 0.89
N ILE A 324 6.99 28.72 1.97
CA ILE A 324 5.54 28.55 1.88
C ILE A 324 4.92 29.60 0.96
N LYS A 325 5.30 30.87 1.12
CA LYS A 325 4.79 31.96 0.27
C LYS A 325 5.19 31.80 -1.21
N SER A 326 6.42 31.41 -1.46
CA SER A 326 6.89 31.09 -2.82
C SER A 326 6.08 29.96 -3.46
N GLU A 327 5.81 28.88 -2.73
CA GLU A 327 5.02 27.75 -3.24
C GLU A 327 3.57 28.16 -3.55
N LEU A 328 2.95 29.00 -2.70
CA LEU A 328 1.58 29.51 -2.95
C LEU A 328 1.49 30.39 -4.20
N GLN A 329 2.57 31.09 -4.56
CA GLN A 329 2.61 31.90 -5.79
C GLN A 329 2.74 31.07 -7.08
N LYS A 330 3.35 29.89 -7.02
CA LYS A 330 3.49 28.98 -8.18
C LYS A 330 2.18 28.28 -8.57
N VAL A 331 1.20 28.23 -7.67
CA VAL A 331 -0.09 27.54 -7.86
C VAL A 331 -1.20 28.49 -8.36
N ARG A 332 -0.90 29.78 -8.44
CA ARG A 332 -1.74 30.78 -9.12
C ARG A 332 -1.40 30.85 -10.61
#